data_75527eab92ade802088f6f72569c98d5
#
_entry.id   75527eab92ade802088f6f72569c98d5
#
_cell.length_a   1.000
_cell.length_b   1.000
_cell.length_c   1.000
_cell.angle_alpha   90.00
_cell.angle_beta   90.00
_cell.angle_gamma   90.00
#
_symmetry.space_group_name_H-M   'P 1'
#
loop_
_entity.id
_entity.type
_entity.pdbx_description
1 polymer ?
#
loop_
_entity_poly.entity_id
_entity_poly.type
_entity_poly.pdbx_seq_one_letter_code
_entity_poly.pdbx_strand_id
1 'polypeptide(L)'
;MKALRNVANEVKPDFWLMGEVIHGDYSRWANEGTLHSVTNYMLHKALYSGHNDHNYFEIAHTIKYVNDMVGNNLKLYMFVDNHDVERIYTKLNNKAHFEPVHVMLYTLPGIPSIYYGSEFAIEGRKEKFSDDSLRPELHYDDYKDAINTNKNTRLIATLGKLHQNIKALC
;
A
#
# COMPACT_ATOMS: atom_id res chain seq x y z
N MET A 1 -2.53 8.76 -21.38
CA MET A 1 -2.23 9.40 -20.11
C MET A 1 -1.97 10.90 -20.22
N LYS A 2 -1.16 11.42 -21.18
CA LYS A 2 -0.91 12.87 -21.32
C LYS A 2 -2.19 13.69 -21.46
N ALA A 3 -3.12 13.28 -22.34
CA ALA A 3 -4.40 13.99 -22.49
C ALA A 3 -5.22 14.03 -21.17
N LEU A 4 -5.26 12.92 -20.44
CA LEU A 4 -5.93 12.87 -19.14
C LEU A 4 -5.27 13.83 -18.14
N ARG A 5 -3.93 13.88 -18.11
CA ARG A 5 -3.19 14.81 -17.24
C ARG A 5 -3.51 16.25 -17.55
N ASN A 6 -3.55 16.61 -18.86
CA ASN A 6 -3.87 17.97 -19.28
C ASN A 6 -5.28 18.38 -18.82
N VAL A 7 -6.28 17.54 -19.09
CA VAL A 7 -7.67 17.81 -18.65
C VAL A 7 -7.76 17.91 -17.13
N ALA A 8 -7.09 17.01 -16.39
CA ALA A 8 -7.08 17.09 -14.93
C ALA A 8 -6.49 18.41 -14.43
N ASN A 9 -5.38 18.85 -15.00
CA ASN A 9 -4.74 20.12 -14.63
C ASN A 9 -5.59 21.35 -14.97
N GLU A 10 -6.37 21.30 -16.05
CA GLU A 10 -7.30 22.38 -16.42
C GLU A 10 -8.47 22.48 -15.45
N VAL A 11 -9.00 21.33 -15.00
CA VAL A 11 -10.16 21.29 -14.10
C VAL A 11 -9.76 21.55 -12.64
N LYS A 12 -8.66 20.93 -12.21
CA LYS A 12 -8.14 21.03 -10.84
C LYS A 12 -6.62 20.80 -10.86
N PRO A 13 -5.78 21.84 -10.79
CA PRO A 13 -4.33 21.74 -10.96
C PRO A 13 -3.62 20.77 -10.02
N ASP A 14 -4.17 20.56 -8.82
CA ASP A 14 -3.66 19.66 -7.79
C ASP A 14 -4.38 18.29 -7.76
N PHE A 15 -5.12 17.94 -8.84
CA PHE A 15 -5.81 16.66 -8.92
C PHE A 15 -4.80 15.51 -9.07
N TRP A 16 -4.75 14.65 -8.06
CA TRP A 16 -3.82 13.52 -8.03
C TRP A 16 -4.33 12.36 -8.89
N LEU A 17 -3.49 11.93 -9.83
CA LEU A 17 -3.76 10.81 -10.75
C LEU A 17 -2.89 9.62 -10.35
N MET A 18 -3.51 8.52 -9.96
CA MET A 18 -2.87 7.25 -9.65
C MET A 18 -3.33 6.19 -10.67
N GLY A 19 -2.41 5.35 -11.11
CA GLY A 19 -2.70 4.22 -12.00
C GLY A 19 -2.34 2.89 -11.36
N GLU A 20 -3.06 1.85 -11.73
CA GLU A 20 -2.70 0.50 -11.37
C GLU A 20 -1.77 -0.10 -12.44
N VAL A 21 -0.54 -0.41 -12.04
CA VAL A 21 0.48 -1.06 -12.88
C VAL A 21 1.10 -2.20 -12.09
N ILE A 22 0.89 -3.43 -12.57
CA ILE A 22 1.36 -4.63 -11.87
C ILE A 22 2.82 -4.92 -12.22
N HIS A 23 3.20 -4.77 -13.48
CA HIS A 23 4.51 -5.19 -14.00
C HIS A 23 5.16 -4.12 -14.89
N GLY A 24 6.49 -4.21 -15.00
CA GLY A 24 7.27 -3.42 -15.92
C GLY A 24 7.87 -2.17 -15.29
N ASP A 25 8.31 -1.26 -16.16
CA ASP A 25 8.95 -0.01 -15.76
C ASP A 25 7.90 1.03 -15.37
N TYR A 26 7.81 1.34 -14.09
CA TYR A 26 6.84 2.29 -13.53
C TYR A 26 7.05 3.73 -14.03
N SER A 27 8.28 4.11 -14.38
CA SER A 27 8.60 5.45 -14.88
C SER A 27 7.92 5.78 -16.21
N ARG A 28 7.54 4.76 -16.98
CA ARG A 28 6.79 4.92 -18.24
C ARG A 28 5.39 5.45 -18.03
N TRP A 29 4.79 5.18 -16.86
CA TRP A 29 3.41 5.51 -16.53
C TRP A 29 3.28 6.67 -15.55
N ALA A 30 4.21 6.76 -14.61
CA ALA A 30 4.27 7.82 -13.61
C ALA A 30 5.48 8.72 -13.87
N ASN A 31 5.23 9.95 -14.28
CA ASN A 31 6.23 10.97 -14.56
C ASN A 31 5.56 12.34 -14.64
N GLU A 32 6.33 13.41 -14.83
CA GLU A 32 5.83 14.80 -14.86
C GLU A 32 4.70 15.04 -15.87
N GLY A 33 4.65 14.28 -16.97
CA GLY A 33 3.67 14.48 -18.05
C GLY A 33 2.50 13.49 -18.04
N THR A 34 2.44 12.53 -17.11
CA THR A 34 1.43 11.47 -17.11
C THR A 34 0.78 11.30 -15.74
N LEU A 35 0.86 10.12 -15.13
CA LEU A 35 0.33 9.88 -13.79
C LEU A 35 1.27 10.42 -12.71
N HIS A 36 0.73 10.81 -11.57
CA HIS A 36 1.51 11.25 -10.42
C HIS A 36 2.13 10.08 -9.66
N SER A 37 1.45 8.92 -9.70
CA SER A 37 1.86 7.70 -9.01
C SER A 37 1.30 6.47 -9.71
N VAL A 38 1.90 5.34 -9.45
CA VAL A 38 1.36 4.01 -9.75
C VAL A 38 1.55 3.07 -8.56
N THR A 39 0.77 1.98 -8.56
CA THR A 39 0.84 0.93 -7.54
C THR A 39 2.22 0.25 -7.50
N ASN A 40 2.80 0.13 -6.30
CA ASN A 40 4.09 -0.53 -6.10
C ASN A 40 3.89 -2.02 -5.77
N TYR A 41 3.52 -2.82 -6.78
CA TYR A 41 3.37 -4.27 -6.62
C TYR A 41 4.68 -5.00 -6.31
N MET A 42 5.82 -4.46 -6.76
CA MET A 42 7.13 -5.05 -6.46
C MET A 42 7.39 -5.00 -4.96
N LEU A 43 7.18 -3.84 -4.32
CA LEU A 43 7.36 -3.71 -2.88
C LEU A 43 6.28 -4.47 -2.09
N HIS A 44 5.03 -4.46 -2.54
CA HIS A 44 3.98 -5.30 -1.96
C HIS A 44 4.44 -6.76 -1.87
N LYS A 45 4.94 -7.33 -2.98
CA LYS A 45 5.43 -8.71 -3.00
C LYS A 45 6.61 -8.91 -2.04
N ALA A 46 7.61 -8.02 -2.06
CA ALA A 46 8.79 -8.14 -1.21
C ALA A 46 8.45 -8.03 0.29
N LEU A 47 7.47 -7.19 0.66
CA LEU A 47 7.06 -7.03 2.05
C LEU A 47 6.51 -8.34 2.64
N TYR A 48 5.55 -8.99 1.97
CA TYR A 48 5.01 -10.23 2.54
C TYR A 48 5.98 -11.42 2.41
N SER A 49 6.66 -11.57 1.26
CA SER A 49 7.58 -12.69 1.07
C SER A 49 8.82 -12.57 1.95
N GLY A 50 9.41 -11.38 2.03
CA GLY A 50 10.57 -11.15 2.89
C GLY A 50 10.32 -11.45 4.36
N HIS A 51 9.11 -11.17 4.86
CA HIS A 51 8.72 -11.54 6.23
C HIS A 51 8.44 -13.05 6.38
N ASN A 52 7.75 -13.66 5.41
CA ASN A 52 7.42 -15.08 5.45
C ASN A 52 8.66 -15.97 5.34
N ASP A 53 9.62 -15.55 4.50
CA ASP A 53 10.83 -16.30 4.21
C ASP A 53 12.03 -15.89 5.10
N HIS A 54 11.81 -14.93 6.03
CA HIS A 54 12.86 -14.32 6.87
C HIS A 54 14.03 -13.75 6.05
N ASN A 55 13.73 -13.18 4.88
CA ASN A 55 14.71 -12.65 3.92
C ASN A 55 14.52 -11.15 3.68
N TYR A 56 14.99 -10.32 4.57
CA TYR A 56 14.91 -8.87 4.43
C TYR A 56 15.83 -8.29 3.35
N PHE A 57 16.79 -9.05 2.84
CA PHE A 57 17.58 -8.65 1.66
C PHE A 57 16.70 -8.47 0.43
N GLU A 58 15.62 -9.26 0.28
CA GLU A 58 14.64 -9.09 -0.78
C GLU A 58 13.97 -7.70 -0.71
N ILE A 59 13.58 -7.29 0.49
CA ILE A 59 12.97 -5.97 0.70
C ILE A 59 13.96 -4.85 0.37
N ALA A 60 15.16 -4.91 0.92
CA ALA A 60 16.20 -3.90 0.69
C ALA A 60 16.58 -3.80 -0.80
N HIS A 61 16.74 -4.94 -1.47
CA HIS A 61 17.01 -4.99 -2.91
C HIS A 61 15.88 -4.37 -3.72
N THR A 62 14.64 -4.71 -3.40
CA THR A 62 13.46 -4.18 -4.10
C THR A 62 13.33 -2.67 -3.94
N ILE A 63 13.55 -2.15 -2.73
CA ILE A 63 13.53 -0.69 -2.48
C ILE A 63 14.56 -0.01 -3.37
N LYS A 64 15.80 -0.51 -3.36
CA LYS A 64 16.87 0.05 -4.19
C LYS A 64 16.52 0.01 -5.67
N TYR A 65 16.08 -1.17 -6.17
CA TYR A 65 15.72 -1.37 -7.57
C TYR A 65 14.60 -0.43 -8.02
N VAL A 66 13.55 -0.30 -7.22
CA VAL A 66 12.42 0.59 -7.52
C VAL A 66 12.87 2.06 -7.50
N ASN A 67 13.66 2.47 -6.51
CA ASN A 67 14.18 3.84 -6.44
C ASN A 67 15.10 4.17 -7.64
N ASP A 68 15.94 3.25 -8.06
CA ASP A 68 16.79 3.42 -9.24
C ASP A 68 15.94 3.55 -10.53
N MET A 69 14.80 2.86 -10.59
CA MET A 69 13.88 2.89 -11.74
C MET A 69 13.09 4.21 -11.84
N VAL A 70 12.56 4.71 -10.72
CA VAL A 70 11.61 5.85 -10.73
C VAL A 70 12.28 7.18 -10.35
N GLY A 71 13.46 7.15 -9.79
CA GLY A 71 14.15 8.32 -9.25
C GLY A 71 13.55 8.81 -7.92
N ASN A 72 14.26 9.76 -7.29
CA ASN A 72 13.90 10.22 -5.93
C ASN A 72 12.66 11.13 -5.86
N ASN A 73 12.20 11.64 -6.99
CA ASN A 73 11.11 12.63 -7.04
C ASN A 73 9.74 11.99 -7.19
N LEU A 74 9.66 10.70 -7.51
CA LEU A 74 8.41 10.01 -7.74
C LEU A 74 8.03 9.18 -6.52
N LYS A 75 6.90 9.50 -5.90
CA LYS A 75 6.34 8.73 -4.80
C LYS A 75 5.31 7.72 -5.32
N LEU A 76 5.61 6.44 -5.19
CA LEU A 76 4.72 5.35 -5.59
C LEU A 76 3.63 5.11 -4.52
N TYR A 77 2.45 4.69 -4.98
CA TYR A 77 1.36 4.23 -4.13
C TYR A 77 1.70 2.87 -3.53
N MET A 78 1.88 2.83 -2.23
CA MET A 78 2.30 1.64 -1.49
C MET A 78 1.13 1.02 -0.75
N PHE A 79 1.07 -0.31 -0.75
CA PHE A 79 0.03 -1.08 -0.10
C PHE A 79 0.57 -2.45 0.34
N VAL A 80 -0.09 -3.07 1.29
CA VAL A 80 0.22 -4.43 1.74
C VAL A 80 -0.85 -5.43 1.29
N ASP A 81 -2.05 -4.95 1.04
CA ASP A 81 -3.14 -5.66 0.37
C ASP A 81 -4.06 -4.69 -0.36
N ASN A 82 -4.91 -5.21 -1.23
CA ASN A 82 -5.93 -4.46 -1.96
C ASN A 82 -7.11 -5.37 -2.35
N HIS A 83 -7.98 -4.88 -3.22
CA HIS A 83 -9.18 -5.60 -3.66
C HIS A 83 -8.92 -6.83 -4.55
N ASP A 84 -7.69 -7.03 -5.05
CA ASP A 84 -7.33 -8.10 -5.99
C ASP A 84 -6.32 -9.10 -5.43
N VAL A 85 -5.71 -8.80 -4.27
CA VAL A 85 -4.74 -9.69 -3.62
C VAL A 85 -5.22 -10.13 -2.24
N GLU A 86 -4.69 -11.26 -1.76
CA GLU A 86 -5.00 -11.75 -0.41
C GLU A 86 -4.76 -10.68 0.65
N ARG A 87 -5.66 -10.62 1.63
CA ARG A 87 -5.51 -9.78 2.81
C ARG A 87 -4.18 -10.06 3.49
N ILE A 88 -3.45 -9.01 3.86
CA ILE A 88 -2.12 -9.15 4.44
C ILE A 88 -2.13 -10.03 5.69
N TYR A 89 -3.17 -9.92 6.52
CA TYR A 89 -3.27 -10.75 7.72
C TYR A 89 -3.37 -12.23 7.38
N THR A 90 -4.07 -12.61 6.30
CA THR A 90 -4.11 -14.00 5.79
C THR A 90 -2.77 -14.40 5.18
N LYS A 91 -2.14 -13.51 4.41
CA LYS A 91 -0.92 -13.77 3.65
C LYS A 91 0.30 -14.04 4.53
N LEU A 92 0.36 -13.43 5.71
CA LEU A 92 1.46 -13.60 6.65
C LEU A 92 1.37 -14.96 7.38
N ASN A 93 2.42 -15.77 7.27
CA ASN A 93 2.55 -17.04 7.98
C ASN A 93 2.59 -16.83 9.51
N ASN A 94 3.36 -15.84 9.96
CA ASN A 94 3.38 -15.40 11.35
C ASN A 94 2.62 -14.09 11.51
N LYS A 95 1.51 -14.10 12.25
CA LYS A 95 0.68 -12.91 12.46
C LYS A 95 1.37 -11.79 13.25
N ALA A 96 2.43 -12.10 13.98
CA ALA A 96 3.28 -11.08 14.62
C ALA A 96 3.99 -10.18 13.61
N HIS A 97 4.17 -10.63 12.36
CA HIS A 97 4.74 -9.81 11.29
C HIS A 97 3.80 -8.72 10.77
N PHE A 98 2.55 -8.71 11.18
CA PHE A 98 1.61 -7.63 10.84
C PHE A 98 2.15 -6.24 11.25
N GLU A 99 2.70 -6.15 12.46
CA GLU A 99 3.27 -4.90 12.97
C GLU A 99 4.49 -4.43 12.13
N PRO A 100 5.59 -5.18 11.96
CA PRO A 100 6.75 -4.70 11.20
C PRO A 100 6.43 -4.45 9.72
N VAL A 101 5.52 -5.21 9.10
CA VAL A 101 5.07 -4.94 7.72
C VAL A 101 4.42 -3.57 7.61
N HIS A 102 3.54 -3.20 8.54
CA HIS A 102 2.89 -1.89 8.53
C HIS A 102 3.83 -0.76 8.95
N VAL A 103 4.77 -1.02 9.87
CA VAL A 103 5.85 -0.05 10.16
C VAL A 103 6.62 0.28 8.87
N MET A 104 7.02 -0.74 8.10
CA MET A 104 7.68 -0.52 6.81
C MET A 104 6.79 0.22 5.82
N LEU A 105 5.51 -0.15 5.70
CA LEU A 105 4.56 0.54 4.81
C LEU A 105 4.52 2.06 5.06
N TYR A 106 4.52 2.47 6.33
CA TYR A 106 4.40 3.88 6.70
C TYR A 106 5.72 4.65 6.78
N THR A 107 6.87 3.95 6.79
CA THR A 107 8.18 4.58 6.96
C THR A 107 9.10 4.50 5.74
N LEU A 108 8.78 3.64 4.78
CA LEU A 108 9.50 3.58 3.51
C LEU A 108 9.05 4.71 2.56
N PRO A 109 9.92 5.14 1.62
CA PRO A 109 9.57 6.17 0.66
C PRO A 109 8.38 5.78 -0.20
N GLY A 110 7.33 6.60 -0.23
CA GLY A 110 6.11 6.38 -1.02
C GLY A 110 4.88 6.96 -0.34
N ILE A 111 3.72 6.63 -0.86
CA ILE A 111 2.42 7.06 -0.34
C ILE A 111 1.74 5.81 0.27
N PRO A 112 1.72 5.67 1.60
CA PRO A 112 1.12 4.51 2.24
C PRO A 112 -0.40 4.50 2.07
N SER A 113 -0.95 3.34 1.79
CA SER A 113 -2.38 3.11 1.68
C SER A 113 -2.80 1.89 2.48
N ILE A 114 -3.93 2.02 3.16
CA ILE A 114 -4.60 0.93 3.86
C ILE A 114 -5.90 0.62 3.12
N TYR A 115 -6.04 -0.63 2.69
CA TYR A 115 -7.29 -1.11 2.13
C TYR A 115 -8.30 -1.34 3.26
N TYR A 116 -9.58 -0.95 3.05
CA TYR A 116 -10.61 -1.03 4.10
C TYR A 116 -10.68 -2.43 4.74
N GLY A 117 -10.80 -2.46 6.04
CA GLY A 117 -10.81 -3.70 6.83
C GLY A 117 -9.43 -4.21 7.22
N SER A 118 -8.34 -3.81 6.53
CA SER A 118 -6.98 -4.21 6.91
C SER A 118 -6.56 -3.60 8.24
N GLU A 119 -7.08 -2.43 8.59
CA GLU A 119 -6.91 -1.81 9.89
C GLU A 119 -7.50 -2.63 11.04
N PHE A 120 -8.44 -3.51 10.74
CA PHE A 120 -9.02 -4.46 11.70
C PHE A 120 -8.34 -5.82 11.68
N ALA A 121 -7.39 -6.03 10.76
CA ALA A 121 -6.72 -7.29 10.48
C ALA A 121 -7.71 -8.38 10.02
N ILE A 122 -8.71 -8.02 9.19
CA ILE A 122 -9.62 -9.02 8.64
C ILE A 122 -8.88 -10.00 7.74
N GLU A 123 -9.36 -11.21 7.71
CA GLU A 123 -8.86 -12.27 6.85
C GLU A 123 -9.61 -12.28 5.50
N GLY A 124 -8.93 -12.74 4.46
CA GLY A 124 -9.51 -12.92 3.14
C GLY A 124 -8.49 -13.56 2.20
N ARG A 125 -8.88 -14.71 1.63
CA ARG A 125 -8.03 -15.48 0.72
C ARG A 125 -8.51 -15.30 -0.72
N LYS A 126 -7.57 -15.15 -1.63
CA LYS A 126 -7.88 -15.12 -3.07
C LYS A 126 -8.43 -16.49 -3.50
N GLU A 127 -9.65 -16.50 -4.02
CA GLU A 127 -10.28 -17.69 -4.58
C GLU A 127 -10.18 -17.68 -6.11
N LYS A 128 -10.30 -18.87 -6.72
CA LYS A 128 -10.09 -19.02 -8.16
C LYS A 128 -11.13 -18.27 -8.99
N PHE A 129 -12.36 -18.16 -8.50
CA PHE A 129 -13.50 -17.62 -9.25
C PHE A 129 -14.31 -16.57 -8.48
N SER A 130 -13.83 -16.12 -7.32
CA SER A 130 -14.49 -15.10 -6.52
C SER A 130 -13.47 -14.24 -5.79
N ASP A 131 -13.78 -12.96 -5.69
CA ASP A 131 -13.06 -11.99 -4.86
C ASP A 131 -13.86 -11.60 -3.60
N ASP A 132 -14.98 -12.27 -3.31
CA ASP A 132 -15.90 -11.90 -2.24
C ASP A 132 -15.20 -11.87 -0.87
N SER A 133 -14.33 -12.85 -0.60
CA SER A 133 -13.54 -12.88 0.65
C SER A 133 -12.56 -11.72 0.79
N LEU A 134 -12.15 -11.10 -0.33
CA LEU A 134 -11.28 -9.92 -0.34
C LEU A 134 -12.06 -8.62 -0.16
N ARG A 135 -13.37 -8.63 -0.44
CA ARG A 135 -14.25 -7.45 -0.50
C ARG A 135 -15.51 -7.61 0.38
N PRO A 136 -15.36 -8.06 1.65
CA PRO A 136 -16.52 -8.30 2.51
C PRO A 136 -17.25 -6.99 2.79
N GLU A 137 -18.57 -7.08 2.94
CA GLU A 137 -19.34 -6.02 3.56
C GLU A 137 -18.96 -5.90 5.03
N LEU A 138 -18.72 -4.67 5.48
CA LEU A 138 -18.40 -4.38 6.88
C LEU A 138 -19.54 -3.57 7.50
N HIS A 139 -20.03 -4.02 8.65
CA HIS A 139 -21.05 -3.30 9.39
C HIS A 139 -20.39 -2.40 10.44
N TYR A 140 -20.74 -1.12 10.44
CA TYR A 140 -20.15 -0.12 11.34
C TYR A 140 -20.20 -0.54 12.82
N ASP A 141 -21.29 -1.14 13.25
CA ASP A 141 -21.48 -1.55 14.66
C ASP A 141 -20.45 -2.58 15.13
N ASP A 142 -19.93 -3.41 14.24
CA ASP A 142 -18.92 -4.44 14.57
C ASP A 142 -17.54 -3.83 14.85
N TYR A 143 -17.28 -2.62 14.34
CA TYR A 143 -15.95 -2.00 14.35
C TYR A 143 -15.90 -0.62 15.02
N LYS A 144 -17.04 -0.03 15.44
CA LYS A 144 -17.09 1.33 15.99
C LYS A 144 -16.16 1.57 17.18
N ASP A 145 -15.91 0.53 17.98
CA ASP A 145 -15.01 0.59 19.14
C ASP A 145 -13.60 0.01 18.86
N ALA A 146 -13.27 -0.30 17.62
CA ALA A 146 -12.01 -0.96 17.26
C ALA A 146 -10.77 -0.20 17.71
N ILE A 147 -10.81 1.13 17.74
CA ILE A 147 -9.69 1.94 18.24
C ILE A 147 -9.36 1.63 19.71
N ASN A 148 -10.33 1.22 20.51
CA ASN A 148 -10.17 0.89 21.91
C ASN A 148 -9.90 -0.60 22.16
N THR A 149 -10.42 -1.47 21.29
CA THR A 149 -10.45 -2.92 21.51
C THR A 149 -9.46 -3.69 20.63
N ASN A 150 -9.13 -3.18 19.44
CA ASN A 150 -8.27 -3.86 18.48
C ASN A 150 -6.86 -3.25 18.45
N LYS A 151 -5.84 -4.05 18.79
CA LYS A 151 -4.44 -3.62 18.79
C LYS A 151 -3.92 -3.19 17.42
N ASN A 152 -4.39 -3.83 16.35
CA ASN A 152 -3.96 -3.54 14.98
C ASN A 152 -4.53 -2.20 14.50
N THR A 153 -5.78 -1.89 14.85
CA THR A 153 -6.38 -0.58 14.60
C THR A 153 -5.58 0.53 15.29
N ARG A 154 -5.22 0.34 16.56
CA ARG A 154 -4.37 1.31 17.29
C ARG A 154 -3.00 1.48 16.65
N LEU A 155 -2.37 0.39 16.22
CA LEU A 155 -1.09 0.43 15.52
C LEU A 155 -1.19 1.30 14.26
N ILE A 156 -2.15 1.01 13.37
CA ILE A 156 -2.31 1.73 12.11
C ILE A 156 -2.65 3.20 12.35
N ALA A 157 -3.53 3.50 13.31
CA ALA A 157 -3.84 4.88 13.68
C ALA A 157 -2.60 5.63 14.20
N THR A 158 -1.74 4.95 14.98
CA THR A 158 -0.49 5.54 15.48
C THR A 158 0.50 5.79 14.35
N LEU A 159 0.70 4.82 13.45
CA LEU A 159 1.58 4.95 12.29
C LEU A 159 1.12 6.07 11.35
N GLY A 160 -0.19 6.18 11.11
CA GLY A 160 -0.75 7.29 10.32
C GLY A 160 -0.46 8.66 10.93
N LYS A 161 -0.62 8.81 12.24
CA LYS A 161 -0.26 10.05 12.96
C LYS A 161 1.24 10.35 12.89
N LEU A 162 2.09 9.34 13.05
CA LEU A 162 3.54 9.51 12.93
C LEU A 162 3.92 9.96 11.52
N HIS A 163 3.38 9.30 10.49
CA HIS A 163 3.64 9.66 9.10
C HIS A 163 3.25 11.11 8.79
N GLN A 164 2.07 11.56 9.24
CA GLN A 164 1.62 12.95 9.04
C GLN A 164 2.44 14.00 9.78
N ASN A 165 3.02 13.65 10.94
CA ASN A 165 3.74 14.62 11.80
C ASN A 165 5.25 14.64 11.55
N ILE A 166 5.82 13.66 10.87
CA ILE A 166 7.27 13.56 10.62
C ILE A 166 7.53 13.89 9.15
N LYS A 167 7.97 15.13 8.87
CA LYS A 167 8.24 15.61 7.50
C LYS A 167 9.19 14.72 6.67
N ALA A 168 10.06 13.97 7.31
CA ALA A 168 10.96 13.04 6.62
C ALA A 168 10.24 11.81 6.05
N LEU A 169 9.01 11.53 6.47
CA LEU A 169 8.20 10.41 5.99
C LEU A 169 7.19 10.84 4.90
N CYS A 170 6.91 12.14 4.76
CA CYS A 170 5.91 12.68 3.83
C CYS A 170 6.47 12.94 2.42
#